data_6777f7e1ba5f80dfa1cecb1ab2c7c8a1
#
_entry.id   6777f7e1ba5f80dfa1cecb1ab2c7c8a1
#
_cell.length_a   1.000
_cell.length_b   1.000
_cell.length_c   1.000
_cell.angle_alpha   90.00
_cell.angle_beta   90.00
_cell.angle_gamma   90.00
#
_symmetry.space_group_name_H-M   'P 1'
#
loop_
_entity.id
_entity.type
_entity.pdbx_description
1 polymer ?
#
loop_
_entity_poly.entity_id
_entity_poly.type
_entity_poly.pdbx_seq_one_letter_code
_entity_poly.pdbx_strand_id
1 'polypeptide(L)'
;MSLTSAIKNFRKNIKRTLFTTPSHNQGAFIIPESKKFIGKKYYETDFSEIDGFDNLREPAECIHEMLSKASEIYNTAATFYLINGSSSGLVALFLACLMPRDKVIINRNAHISVCSALALSGTEPI
;
A
#
# COMPACT_ATOMS: atom_id res chain seq x y z
N MET A 1 8.44 -10.16 -12.73
CA MET A 1 7.42 -11.23 -12.42
C MET A 1 6.28 -10.59 -11.66
N SER A 2 5.02 -10.76 -12.06
CA SER A 2 3.89 -10.11 -11.38
C SER A 2 3.74 -10.56 -9.92
N LEU A 3 3.24 -9.69 -9.04
CA LEU A 3 2.97 -9.99 -7.62
C LEU A 3 2.12 -11.27 -7.46
N THR A 4 1.08 -11.43 -8.29
CA THR A 4 0.24 -12.64 -8.29
C THR A 4 1.04 -13.90 -8.60
N SER A 5 2.01 -13.82 -9.52
CA SER A 5 2.89 -14.95 -9.85
C SER A 5 3.87 -15.25 -8.73
N ALA A 6 4.42 -14.21 -8.07
CA ALA A 6 5.28 -14.37 -6.89
C ALA A 6 4.53 -15.12 -5.78
N ILE A 7 3.31 -14.69 -5.44
CA ILE A 7 2.46 -15.36 -4.43
C ILE A 7 2.18 -16.83 -4.81
N LYS A 8 1.81 -17.10 -6.07
CA LYS A 8 1.53 -18.46 -6.53
C LYS A 8 2.76 -19.37 -6.45
N ASN A 9 3.93 -18.86 -6.85
CA ASN A 9 5.18 -19.60 -6.81
C ASN A 9 5.62 -19.89 -5.37
N PHE A 10 5.54 -18.89 -4.51
CA PHE A 10 5.86 -19.05 -3.10
C PHE A 10 4.99 -20.15 -2.46
N ARG A 11 3.67 -20.09 -2.65
CA ARG A 11 2.73 -21.10 -2.12
C ARG A 11 2.99 -22.52 -2.61
N LYS A 12 3.47 -22.71 -3.83
CA LYS A 12 3.83 -24.04 -4.36
C LYS A 12 5.08 -24.61 -3.70
N ASN A 13 5.99 -23.77 -3.28
CA ASN A 13 7.32 -24.14 -2.81
C ASN A 13 7.45 -24.15 -1.28
N ILE A 14 6.37 -23.82 -0.55
CA ILE A 14 6.41 -23.80 0.92
C ILE A 14 6.49 -25.23 1.46
N LYS A 15 7.71 -25.63 1.84
CA LYS A 15 8.01 -26.74 2.75
C LYS A 15 8.59 -26.22 4.09
N ARG A 16 8.49 -24.91 4.36
CA ARG A 16 9.19 -24.25 5.47
C ARG A 16 8.19 -23.74 6.50
N THR A 17 8.52 -23.87 7.78
CA THR A 17 7.85 -23.14 8.84
C THR A 17 8.28 -21.68 8.74
N LEU A 18 7.34 -20.76 8.60
CA LEU A 18 7.63 -19.33 8.50
C LEU A 18 7.76 -18.76 9.91
N PHE A 19 8.92 -18.14 10.18
CA PHE A 19 9.18 -17.34 11.37
C PHE A 19 9.18 -15.85 11.04
N THR A 20 8.19 -15.42 10.26
CA THR A 20 8.05 -14.04 9.79
C THR A 20 6.73 -13.45 10.25
N THR A 21 6.59 -12.14 10.18
CA THR A 21 5.29 -11.49 10.25
C THR A 21 4.51 -11.76 8.96
N PRO A 22 3.18 -11.74 9.01
CA PRO A 22 2.34 -11.65 10.21
C PRO A 22 2.31 -12.97 11.00
N SER A 23 2.19 -12.87 12.33
CA SER A 23 2.31 -14.01 13.27
C SER A 23 1.22 -15.08 13.14
N HIS A 24 0.19 -14.87 12.34
CA HIS A 24 -0.83 -15.89 12.09
C HIS A 24 -0.32 -17.12 11.31
N ASN A 25 0.92 -17.08 10.82
CA ASN A 25 1.58 -18.18 10.11
C ASN A 25 0.66 -18.81 9.06
N GLN A 26 0.30 -18.00 8.04
CA GLN A 26 -0.63 -18.38 6.95
C GLN A 26 -1.99 -18.89 7.45
N GLY A 27 -2.42 -18.39 8.61
CA GLY A 27 -3.68 -18.75 9.23
C GLY A 27 -3.61 -20.01 10.11
N ALA A 28 -2.42 -20.57 10.39
CA ALA A 28 -2.29 -21.73 11.28
C ALA A 28 -2.76 -21.41 12.71
N PHE A 29 -2.47 -20.19 13.19
CA PHE A 29 -2.81 -19.73 14.54
C PHE A 29 -4.10 -18.90 14.63
N ILE A 30 -4.91 -18.88 13.59
CA ILE A 30 -6.19 -18.18 13.58
C ILE A 30 -7.31 -19.11 14.04
N ILE A 31 -8.19 -18.60 14.90
CA ILE A 31 -9.36 -19.35 15.37
C ILE A 31 -10.26 -19.77 14.20
N PRO A 32 -10.87 -20.97 14.27
CA PRO A 32 -11.64 -21.54 13.16
C PRO A 32 -12.76 -20.62 12.65
N GLU A 33 -13.45 -19.93 13.54
CA GLU A 33 -14.58 -19.03 13.24
C GLU A 33 -14.12 -17.86 12.36
N SER A 34 -13.01 -17.20 12.73
CA SER A 34 -12.43 -16.10 11.94
C SER A 34 -11.91 -16.59 10.58
N LYS A 35 -11.30 -17.77 10.54
CA LYS A 35 -10.84 -18.38 9.30
C LYS A 35 -12.00 -18.71 8.35
N LYS A 36 -13.14 -19.16 8.91
CA LYS A 36 -14.35 -19.44 8.14
C LYS A 36 -15.01 -18.15 7.62
N PHE A 37 -15.01 -17.07 8.42
CA PHE A 37 -15.61 -15.79 8.07
C PHE A 37 -14.80 -15.03 7.01
N ILE A 38 -13.49 -14.87 7.20
CA ILE A 38 -12.61 -14.10 6.31
C ILE A 38 -12.18 -14.93 5.10
N GLY A 39 -12.05 -16.24 5.27
CA GLY A 39 -11.61 -17.18 4.26
C GLY A 39 -10.11 -17.54 4.37
N LYS A 40 -9.84 -18.82 4.19
CA LYS A 40 -8.48 -19.39 4.32
C LYS A 40 -7.47 -18.71 3.38
N LYS A 41 -7.90 -18.41 2.14
CA LYS A 41 -7.02 -17.83 1.11
C LYS A 41 -6.45 -16.46 1.51
N TYR A 42 -7.19 -15.67 2.28
CA TYR A 42 -6.71 -14.38 2.76
C TYR A 42 -5.40 -14.54 3.53
N TYR A 43 -5.41 -15.38 4.55
CA TYR A 43 -4.22 -15.62 5.39
C TYR A 43 -3.07 -16.29 4.63
N GLU A 44 -3.38 -17.11 3.63
CA GLU A 44 -2.38 -17.78 2.78
C GLU A 44 -1.71 -16.83 1.78
N THR A 45 -2.19 -15.60 1.64
CA THR A 45 -1.66 -14.58 0.72
C THR A 45 -1.13 -13.35 1.44
N ASP A 46 -1.09 -13.37 2.75
CA ASP A 46 -0.56 -12.30 3.59
C ASP A 46 0.87 -12.61 4.00
N PHE A 47 1.81 -11.86 3.43
CA PHE A 47 3.26 -12.06 3.60
C PHE A 47 3.94 -10.75 3.96
N SER A 48 5.05 -10.88 4.67
CA SER A 48 6.00 -9.80 4.90
C SER A 48 6.98 -9.68 3.73
N GLU A 49 7.92 -8.75 3.84
CA GLU A 49 9.05 -8.55 2.94
C GLU A 49 10.07 -9.69 3.12
N ILE A 50 9.86 -10.80 2.44
CA ILE A 50 10.73 -11.98 2.46
C ILE A 50 11.29 -12.26 1.07
N ASP A 51 12.32 -13.08 0.98
CA ASP A 51 12.94 -13.47 -0.30
C ASP A 51 11.91 -13.94 -1.33
N GLY A 52 11.93 -13.30 -2.50
CA GLY A 52 10.97 -13.52 -3.58
C GLY A 52 9.73 -12.63 -3.53
N PHE A 53 9.64 -11.73 -2.53
CA PHE A 53 8.72 -10.61 -2.45
C PHE A 53 9.49 -9.30 -2.39
N ASP A 54 8.85 -8.25 -2.84
CA ASP A 54 9.44 -6.91 -2.95
C ASP A 54 9.20 -6.08 -1.68
N ASN A 55 9.82 -4.92 -1.60
CA ASN A 55 9.61 -3.93 -0.56
C ASN A 55 8.80 -2.75 -1.10
N LEU A 56 7.70 -2.39 -0.46
CA LEU A 56 6.84 -1.31 -0.94
C LEU A 56 7.51 0.09 -0.82
N ARG A 57 8.47 0.26 0.08
CA ARG A 57 9.19 1.53 0.26
C ARG A 57 10.27 1.74 -0.79
N GLU A 58 10.92 0.65 -1.21
CA GLU A 58 12.00 0.62 -2.21
C GLU A 58 11.74 -0.51 -3.21
N PRO A 59 10.66 -0.41 -4.00
CA PRO A 59 10.26 -1.49 -4.89
C PRO A 59 11.27 -1.67 -6.02
N ALA A 60 11.78 -2.88 -6.17
CA ALA A 60 12.78 -3.25 -7.17
C ALA A 60 12.37 -4.47 -8.03
N GLU A 61 11.35 -5.22 -7.61
CA GLU A 61 10.94 -6.48 -8.24
C GLU A 61 9.45 -6.47 -8.63
N CYS A 62 8.64 -7.32 -8.02
CA CYS A 62 7.25 -7.53 -8.45
C CYS A 62 6.31 -6.35 -8.13
N ILE A 63 6.59 -5.56 -7.09
CA ILE A 63 5.85 -4.33 -6.80
C ILE A 63 6.27 -3.23 -7.78
N HIS A 64 7.56 -3.10 -8.06
CA HIS A 64 8.05 -2.16 -9.07
C HIS A 64 7.42 -2.42 -10.44
N GLU A 65 7.36 -3.68 -10.89
CA GLU A 65 6.72 -4.06 -12.15
C GLU A 65 5.23 -3.67 -12.16
N MET A 66 4.54 -3.85 -11.04
CA MET A 66 3.13 -3.49 -10.88
C MET A 66 2.91 -1.96 -10.91
N LEU A 67 3.76 -1.18 -10.24
CA LEU A 67 3.72 0.29 -10.25
C LEU A 67 4.03 0.85 -11.64
N SER A 68 5.04 0.30 -12.33
CA SER A 68 5.40 0.67 -13.69
C SER A 68 4.25 0.41 -14.65
N LYS A 69 3.59 -0.74 -14.54
CA LYS A 69 2.41 -1.08 -15.33
C LYS A 69 1.24 -0.12 -15.09
N ALA A 70 1.01 0.28 -13.84
CA ALA A 70 0.00 1.28 -13.51
C ALA A 70 0.35 2.64 -14.13
N SER A 71 1.62 3.05 -14.06
CA SER A 71 2.09 4.30 -14.69
C SER A 71 1.87 4.30 -16.21
N GLU A 72 2.14 3.18 -16.89
CA GLU A 72 1.84 3.04 -18.31
C GLU A 72 0.36 3.20 -18.61
N ILE A 73 -0.53 2.52 -17.85
CA ILE A 73 -1.99 2.56 -18.06
C ILE A 73 -2.55 3.97 -17.85
N TYR A 74 -2.08 4.67 -16.81
CA TYR A 74 -2.55 6.02 -16.49
C TYR A 74 -1.76 7.13 -17.18
N ASN A 75 -0.75 6.78 -17.98
CA ASN A 75 0.13 7.72 -18.67
C ASN A 75 0.72 8.77 -17.70
N THR A 76 1.28 8.30 -16.59
CA THR A 76 1.90 9.10 -15.53
C THR A 76 3.39 8.83 -15.44
N ALA A 77 4.17 9.81 -14.96
CA ALA A 77 5.61 9.63 -14.73
C ALA A 77 5.90 8.60 -13.64
N ALA A 78 5.04 8.51 -12.62
CA ALA A 78 5.16 7.54 -11.53
C ALA A 78 3.78 7.26 -10.92
N THR A 79 3.65 6.10 -10.30
CA THR A 79 2.46 5.69 -9.54
C THR A 79 2.90 5.13 -8.18
N PHE A 80 2.16 5.46 -7.13
CA PHE A 80 2.43 5.02 -5.77
C PHE A 80 1.20 4.34 -5.16
N TYR A 81 1.37 3.20 -4.52
CA TYR A 81 0.31 2.58 -3.74
C TYR A 81 0.19 3.21 -2.36
N LEU A 82 -1.03 3.55 -2.00
CA LEU A 82 -1.35 4.12 -0.69
C LEU A 82 -1.88 3.01 0.23
N ILE A 83 -1.14 2.69 1.29
CA ILE A 83 -1.52 1.66 2.26
C ILE A 83 -2.39 2.19 3.42
N ASN A 84 -2.39 3.51 3.64
CA ASN A 84 -3.17 4.18 4.69
C ASN A 84 -4.37 4.97 4.14
N GLY A 85 -4.88 4.56 2.98
CA GLY A 85 -6.02 5.20 2.33
C GLY A 85 -5.69 6.51 1.62
N SER A 86 -6.65 7.02 0.85
CA SER A 86 -6.50 8.25 0.05
C SER A 86 -6.24 9.50 0.87
N SER A 87 -6.68 9.55 2.13
CA SER A 87 -6.42 10.68 3.04
C SER A 87 -4.93 10.86 3.30
N SER A 88 -4.18 9.78 3.51
CA SER A 88 -2.73 9.85 3.71
C SER A 88 -2.01 10.28 2.44
N GLY A 89 -2.49 9.84 1.28
CA GLY A 89 -1.94 10.27 0.00
C GLY A 89 -2.13 11.76 -0.27
N LEU A 90 -3.29 12.30 0.12
CA LEU A 90 -3.57 13.72 0.00
C LEU A 90 -2.65 14.56 0.90
N VAL A 91 -2.46 14.14 2.14
CA VAL A 91 -1.51 14.80 3.07
C VAL A 91 -0.08 14.72 2.51
N ALA A 92 0.33 13.56 2.03
CA ALA A 92 1.65 13.38 1.43
C ALA A 92 1.86 14.29 0.21
N LEU A 93 0.84 14.44 -0.65
CA LEU A 93 0.86 15.33 -1.81
C LEU A 93 1.10 16.78 -1.39
N PHE A 94 0.37 17.28 -0.38
CA PHE A 94 0.55 18.65 0.11
C PHE A 94 1.96 18.86 0.67
N LEU A 95 2.44 17.93 1.49
CA LEU A 95 3.78 18.02 2.09
C LEU A 95 4.92 17.90 1.07
N ALA A 96 4.70 17.18 -0.04
CA ALA A 96 5.70 17.01 -1.08
C ALA A 96 5.75 18.17 -2.09
N CYS A 97 4.61 18.81 -2.36
CA CYS A 97 4.49 19.78 -3.45
C CYS A 97 4.41 21.23 -2.99
N LEU A 98 4.18 21.49 -1.70
CA LEU A 98 3.86 22.82 -1.18
C LEU A 98 4.75 23.18 0.00
N MET A 99 5.04 24.47 0.13
CA MET A 99 5.75 25.04 1.26
C MET A 99 4.77 25.75 2.21
N PRO A 100 5.12 25.95 3.50
CA PRO A 100 4.33 26.76 4.40
C PRO A 100 4.06 28.17 3.82
N ARG A 101 2.82 28.63 3.91
CA ARG A 101 2.30 29.89 3.35
C ARG A 101 2.07 29.89 1.83
N ASP A 102 2.33 28.81 1.12
CA ASP A 102 1.87 28.70 -0.26
C ASP A 102 0.35 28.78 -0.31
N LYS A 103 -0.18 29.42 -1.35
CA LYS A 103 -1.61 29.56 -1.57
C LYS A 103 -2.17 28.45 -2.42
N VAL A 104 -3.23 27.82 -1.94
CA VAL A 104 -3.85 26.66 -2.61
C VAL A 104 -5.34 26.92 -2.84
N ILE A 105 -5.78 26.79 -4.08
CA ILE A 105 -7.20 26.89 -4.43
C ILE A 105 -7.88 25.60 -3.99
N ILE A 106 -8.85 25.71 -3.08
CA ILE A 106 -9.56 24.57 -2.50
C ILE A 106 -11.06 24.70 -2.73
N ASN A 107 -11.66 23.64 -3.23
CA ASN A 107 -13.11 23.59 -3.31
C ASN A 107 -13.73 23.59 -1.89
N ARG A 108 -14.75 24.42 -1.68
CA ARG A 108 -15.40 24.59 -0.35
C ARG A 108 -15.99 23.30 0.22
N ASN A 109 -16.43 22.37 -0.61
CA ASN A 109 -16.97 21.08 -0.19
C ASN A 109 -15.91 19.96 -0.18
N ALA A 110 -14.62 20.32 -0.03
CA ALA A 110 -13.54 19.35 0.03
C ALA A 110 -13.67 18.40 1.23
N HIS A 111 -13.16 17.19 1.08
CA HIS A 111 -13.13 16.20 2.15
C HIS A 111 -12.27 16.67 3.33
N ILE A 112 -12.58 16.22 4.54
CA ILE A 112 -11.88 16.61 5.79
C ILE A 112 -10.35 16.39 5.72
N SER A 113 -9.89 15.44 4.93
CA SER A 113 -8.44 15.20 4.72
C SER A 113 -7.70 16.39 4.09
N VAL A 114 -8.41 17.24 3.34
CA VAL A 114 -7.84 18.49 2.80
C VAL A 114 -7.56 19.46 3.93
N CYS A 115 -8.48 19.59 4.90
CA CYS A 115 -8.26 20.42 6.09
C CYS A 115 -7.05 19.91 6.90
N SER A 116 -6.91 18.59 7.04
CA SER A 116 -5.74 17.99 7.70
C SER A 116 -4.45 18.27 6.93
N ALA A 117 -4.48 18.20 5.61
CA ALA A 117 -3.34 18.49 4.75
C ALA A 117 -2.90 19.95 4.84
N LEU A 118 -3.86 20.90 4.81
CA LEU A 118 -3.60 22.34 5.02
C LEU A 118 -2.94 22.60 6.38
N ALA A 119 -3.51 22.03 7.45
CA ALA A 119 -2.98 22.22 8.80
C ALA A 119 -1.55 21.69 8.95
N LEU A 120 -1.26 20.50 8.37
CA LEU A 120 0.05 19.89 8.46
C LEU A 120 1.09 20.55 7.55
N SER A 121 0.71 21.00 6.37
CA SER A 121 1.62 21.68 5.43
C SER A 121 1.84 23.16 5.76
N GLY A 122 0.95 23.78 6.54
CA GLY A 122 0.98 25.21 6.84
C GLY A 122 0.65 26.09 5.63
N THR A 123 -0.06 25.53 4.64
CA THR A 123 -0.48 26.25 3.44
C THR A 123 -1.78 27.03 3.67
N GLU A 124 -2.00 28.08 2.86
CA GLU A 124 -3.14 28.99 2.98
C GLU A 124 -4.19 28.68 1.91
N PRO A 125 -5.43 28.32 2.28
CA PRO A 125 -6.49 28.09 1.31
C PRO A 125 -7.02 29.40 0.71
N ILE A 126 -7.34 29.36 -0.59
CA ILE A 126 -8.07 30.41 -1.30
C ILE A 126 -9.43 29.84 -1.75
#